data_4f0a937c52d184f6f5ff31288c85b9b1
#
_entry.id   4f0a937c52d184f6f5ff31288c85b9b1
#
_cell.length_a   1.000
_cell.length_b   1.000
_cell.length_c   1.000
_cell.angle_alpha   90.00
_cell.angle_beta   90.00
_cell.angle_gamma   90.00
#
_symmetry.space_group_name_H-M   'P 1'
#
loop_
_entity.id
_entity.type
_entity.pdbx_description
1 polymer ?
#
loop_
_entity_poly.entity_id
_entity_poly.type
_entity_poly.pdbx_seq_one_letter_code
_entity_poly.pdbx_strand_id
1 'polypeptide(L)'
;ATTEIYTLSLHDALPIYRLETADENGVEYEDNDSRAIFYARGVLETVKKLRWCPDIIHCHGWMTALAPLYIKKAYKDEPSFRDAKVVFSVFEDDFKESFNADFVNRLVLKGVTKKDVAHLKAPVDYATLCKLAIDYADGIIQQSEKVNEEVMEYARQSGKPILEYQTPETFADACNEFYDKVWETEQK
;
A
#
# COMPACT_ATOMS: atom_id res chain seq x y z
N ALA A 1 -5.56 -11.23 -28.00
CA ALA A 1 -5.16 -11.34 -26.58
C ALA A 1 -5.67 -10.18 -25.72
N THR A 2 -6.43 -9.23 -26.29
CA THR A 2 -6.92 -8.02 -25.57
C THR A 2 -8.35 -8.18 -25.04
N THR A 3 -9.02 -9.28 -25.37
CA THR A 3 -10.46 -9.46 -25.07
C THR A 3 -10.72 -10.13 -23.72
N GLU A 4 -9.76 -10.84 -23.16
CA GLU A 4 -9.96 -11.59 -21.90
C GLU A 4 -9.94 -10.74 -20.61
N ILE A 5 -9.42 -9.51 -20.69
CA ILE A 5 -9.38 -8.61 -19.51
C ILE A 5 -10.75 -7.97 -19.25
N TYR A 6 -11.65 -7.97 -20.25
CA TYR A 6 -12.97 -7.34 -20.15
C TYR A 6 -14.12 -8.30 -19.85
N THR A 7 -13.84 -9.59 -19.74
CA THR A 7 -14.81 -10.61 -19.34
C THR A 7 -14.69 -11.08 -17.89
N LEU A 8 -14.17 -10.23 -17.00
CA LEU A 8 -14.56 -10.34 -15.60
C LEU A 8 -16.07 -10.13 -15.56
N SER A 9 -16.81 -11.17 -15.24
CA SER A 9 -18.27 -11.08 -15.18
C SER A 9 -18.61 -9.94 -14.23
N LEU A 10 -19.67 -9.20 -14.50
CA LEU A 10 -20.19 -8.16 -13.60
C LEU A 10 -20.38 -8.68 -12.16
N HIS A 11 -20.58 -9.98 -12.00
CA HIS A 11 -20.66 -10.66 -10.71
C HIS A 11 -19.35 -10.66 -9.93
N ASP A 12 -18.21 -10.84 -10.60
CA ASP A 12 -16.89 -10.84 -9.94
C ASP A 12 -16.38 -9.42 -9.70
N ALA A 13 -16.97 -8.44 -10.38
CA ALA A 13 -16.62 -7.03 -10.26
C ALA A 13 -17.44 -6.29 -9.17
N LEU A 14 -18.56 -6.86 -8.69
CA LEU A 14 -19.41 -6.22 -7.68
C LEU A 14 -18.69 -5.82 -6.40
N PRO A 15 -17.75 -6.60 -5.84
CA PRO A 15 -16.97 -6.18 -4.67
C PRO A 15 -16.12 -4.94 -4.91
N ILE A 16 -15.71 -4.70 -6.16
CA ILE A 16 -14.78 -3.62 -6.51
C ILE A 16 -15.47 -2.25 -6.54
N TYR A 17 -16.78 -2.22 -6.72
CA TYR A 17 -17.56 -0.98 -6.75
C TYR A 17 -17.95 -0.46 -5.36
N ARG A 18 -17.70 -1.22 -4.30
CA ARG A 18 -17.90 -0.72 -2.94
C ARG A 18 -16.72 0.19 -2.58
N LEU A 19 -17.03 1.41 -2.17
CA LEU A 19 -16.02 2.39 -1.72
C LEU A 19 -15.64 2.14 -0.26
N GLU A 20 -16.62 1.68 0.54
CA GLU A 20 -16.42 1.40 1.96
C GLU A 20 -15.76 0.03 2.18
N THR A 21 -15.11 -0.12 3.32
CA THR A 21 -14.49 -1.36 3.80
C THR A 21 -15.34 -2.09 4.83
N ALA A 22 -16.43 -1.47 5.27
CA ALA A 22 -17.41 -2.00 6.20
C ALA A 22 -18.84 -1.62 5.76
N ASP A 23 -19.82 -2.33 6.27
CA ASP A 23 -21.23 -2.03 6.07
C ASP A 23 -21.71 -0.84 6.94
N GLU A 24 -22.98 -0.48 6.82
CA GLU A 24 -23.63 0.59 7.60
C GLU A 24 -23.61 0.37 9.13
N ASN A 25 -23.41 -0.87 9.58
CA ASN A 25 -23.29 -1.25 10.98
C ASN A 25 -21.82 -1.33 11.44
N GLY A 26 -20.87 -1.02 10.56
CA GLY A 26 -19.44 -1.09 10.85
C GLY A 26 -18.86 -2.50 10.81
N VAL A 27 -19.59 -3.46 10.20
CA VAL A 27 -19.09 -4.83 10.00
C VAL A 27 -18.21 -4.86 8.75
N GLU A 28 -16.97 -5.24 8.92
CA GLU A 28 -15.98 -5.31 7.83
C GLU A 28 -16.34 -6.41 6.84
N TYR A 29 -16.08 -6.12 5.54
CA TYR A 29 -16.35 -7.09 4.50
C TYR A 29 -15.26 -8.17 4.47
N GLU A 30 -15.67 -9.43 4.41
CA GLU A 30 -14.78 -10.59 4.37
C GLU A 30 -13.81 -10.60 3.17
N ASP A 31 -14.16 -9.92 2.08
CA ASP A 31 -13.38 -9.85 0.86
C ASP A 31 -12.39 -8.67 0.81
N ASN A 32 -12.23 -7.91 1.91
CA ASN A 32 -11.33 -6.76 1.99
C ASN A 32 -9.88 -7.13 1.66
N ASP A 33 -9.44 -8.31 2.04
CA ASP A 33 -8.11 -8.84 1.72
C ASP A 33 -7.92 -9.02 0.20
N SER A 34 -8.91 -9.56 -0.49
CA SER A 34 -8.90 -9.75 -1.94
C SER A 34 -8.98 -8.41 -2.67
N ARG A 35 -9.76 -7.48 -2.13
CA ARG A 35 -9.90 -6.13 -2.66
C ARG A 35 -8.59 -5.35 -2.58
N ALA A 36 -7.86 -5.45 -1.45
CA ALA A 36 -6.55 -4.82 -1.29
C ALA A 36 -5.52 -5.34 -2.32
N ILE A 37 -5.48 -6.66 -2.54
CA ILE A 37 -4.61 -7.27 -3.57
C ILE A 37 -5.01 -6.77 -4.97
N PHE A 38 -6.31 -6.80 -5.28
CA PHE A 38 -6.82 -6.39 -6.58
C PHE A 38 -6.54 -4.90 -6.85
N TYR A 39 -6.83 -4.04 -5.86
CA TYR A 39 -6.63 -2.61 -5.97
C TYR A 39 -5.15 -2.28 -6.25
N ALA A 40 -4.24 -2.78 -5.41
CA ALA A 40 -2.82 -2.50 -5.57
C ALA A 40 -2.30 -2.92 -6.96
N ARG A 41 -2.68 -4.11 -7.44
CA ARG A 41 -2.27 -4.59 -8.77
C ARG A 41 -2.94 -3.81 -9.90
N GLY A 42 -4.22 -3.52 -9.77
CA GLY A 42 -5.00 -2.81 -10.79
C GLY A 42 -4.45 -1.40 -11.05
N VAL A 43 -4.13 -0.67 -10.00
CA VAL A 43 -3.53 0.67 -10.11
C VAL A 43 -2.17 0.60 -10.80
N LEU A 44 -1.30 -0.32 -10.40
CA LEU A 44 0.05 -0.46 -10.99
C LEU A 44 -0.02 -0.86 -12.47
N GLU A 45 -0.89 -1.80 -12.85
CA GLU A 45 -1.10 -2.16 -14.25
C GLU A 45 -1.67 -0.99 -15.06
N THR A 46 -2.50 -0.15 -14.46
CA THR A 46 -3.04 1.06 -15.10
C THR A 46 -1.93 2.07 -15.38
N VAL A 47 -1.10 2.40 -14.38
CA VAL A 47 0.04 3.30 -14.53
C VAL A 47 1.00 2.80 -15.61
N LYS A 48 1.32 1.50 -15.60
CA LYS A 48 2.14 0.85 -16.61
C LYS A 48 1.55 0.98 -18.02
N LYS A 49 0.25 0.71 -18.19
CA LYS A 49 -0.44 0.84 -19.48
C LYS A 49 -0.47 2.27 -20.00
N LEU A 50 -0.60 3.25 -19.11
CA LEU A 50 -0.52 4.67 -19.43
C LEU A 50 0.90 5.13 -19.78
N ARG A 51 1.91 4.28 -19.56
CA ARG A 51 3.34 4.61 -19.71
C ARG A 51 3.74 5.84 -18.90
N TRP A 52 3.07 6.02 -17.78
CA TRP A 52 3.39 7.10 -16.86
C TRP A 52 4.55 6.67 -15.95
N CYS A 53 5.56 7.53 -15.82
CA CYS A 53 6.73 7.31 -14.97
C CYS A 53 6.72 8.36 -13.85
N PRO A 54 6.03 8.11 -12.74
CA PRO A 54 6.01 9.02 -11.60
C PRO A 54 7.35 8.99 -10.86
N ASP A 55 7.79 10.14 -10.37
CA ASP A 55 8.96 10.25 -9.48
C ASP A 55 8.60 9.76 -8.08
N ILE A 56 7.43 10.15 -7.59
CA ILE A 56 6.90 9.76 -6.26
C ILE A 56 5.57 9.03 -6.44
N ILE A 57 5.44 7.90 -5.76
CA ILE A 57 4.19 7.17 -5.64
C ILE A 57 3.77 7.22 -4.16
N HIS A 58 2.69 7.94 -3.89
CA HIS A 58 2.17 8.07 -2.54
C HIS A 58 1.00 7.11 -2.30
N CYS A 59 1.18 6.20 -1.38
CA CYS A 59 0.22 5.17 -0.98
C CYS A 59 -0.50 5.61 0.30
N HIS A 60 -1.83 5.72 0.26
CA HIS A 60 -2.64 6.23 1.36
C HIS A 60 -3.43 5.13 2.06
N GLY A 61 -3.17 4.91 3.34
CA GLY A 61 -3.90 3.99 4.20
C GLY A 61 -3.70 2.51 3.86
N TRP A 62 -4.30 1.65 4.67
CA TRP A 62 -4.06 0.22 4.62
C TRP A 62 -4.49 -0.47 3.30
N MET A 63 -5.52 0.06 2.63
CA MET A 63 -5.99 -0.53 1.35
C MET A 63 -4.91 -0.47 0.26
N THR A 64 -3.96 0.47 0.37
CA THR A 64 -2.83 0.62 -0.56
C THR A 64 -1.54 -0.03 -0.07
N ALA A 65 -1.53 -0.62 1.13
CA ALA A 65 -0.33 -1.10 1.82
C ALA A 65 0.45 -2.20 1.07
N LEU A 66 -0.18 -2.87 0.11
CA LEU A 66 0.49 -3.86 -0.74
C LEU A 66 1.24 -3.25 -1.93
N ALA A 67 0.92 -2.00 -2.32
CA ALA A 67 1.54 -1.38 -3.48
C ALA A 67 3.07 -1.20 -3.32
N PRO A 68 3.62 -0.77 -2.17
CA PRO A 68 5.06 -0.69 -1.96
C PRO A 68 5.79 -2.01 -2.24
N LEU A 69 5.28 -3.13 -1.69
CA LEU A 69 5.83 -4.47 -1.94
C LEU A 69 5.85 -4.78 -3.44
N TYR A 70 4.73 -4.59 -4.13
CA TYR A 70 4.64 -4.91 -5.55
C TYR A 70 5.56 -4.03 -6.40
N ILE A 71 5.63 -2.71 -6.14
CA ILE A 71 6.52 -1.79 -6.84
C ILE A 71 7.97 -2.26 -6.70
N LYS A 72 8.42 -2.51 -5.48
CA LYS A 72 9.83 -2.84 -5.19
C LYS A 72 10.21 -4.28 -5.56
N LYS A 73 9.25 -5.19 -5.80
CA LYS A 73 9.51 -6.60 -6.12
C LYS A 73 8.95 -7.03 -7.46
N ALA A 74 7.64 -6.96 -7.66
CA ALA A 74 7.00 -7.45 -8.88
C ALA A 74 7.26 -6.56 -10.10
N TYR A 75 7.37 -5.25 -9.89
CA TYR A 75 7.52 -4.23 -10.93
C TYR A 75 8.88 -3.52 -10.92
N LYS A 76 9.87 -4.05 -10.18
CA LYS A 76 11.18 -3.41 -9.99
C LYS A 76 11.93 -3.12 -11.29
N ASP A 77 11.71 -3.91 -12.33
CA ASP A 77 12.36 -3.77 -13.64
C ASP A 77 11.48 -3.03 -14.67
N GLU A 78 10.26 -2.63 -14.28
CA GLU A 78 9.35 -1.89 -15.16
C GLU A 78 9.76 -0.42 -15.22
N PRO A 79 9.91 0.15 -16.43
CA PRO A 79 10.35 1.54 -16.60
C PRO A 79 9.49 2.56 -15.84
N SER A 80 8.21 2.28 -15.66
CA SER A 80 7.29 3.17 -14.93
C SER A 80 7.55 3.23 -13.43
N PHE A 81 8.27 2.26 -12.86
CA PHE A 81 8.42 2.13 -11.41
C PHE A 81 9.85 2.02 -10.92
N ARG A 82 10.76 1.66 -11.83
CA ARG A 82 12.16 1.34 -11.49
C ARG A 82 12.83 2.42 -10.67
N ASP A 83 12.61 3.68 -11.02
CA ASP A 83 13.27 4.82 -10.41
C ASP A 83 12.36 5.55 -9.41
N ALA A 84 11.08 5.14 -9.30
CA ALA A 84 10.11 5.77 -8.43
C ALA A 84 10.41 5.55 -6.94
N LYS A 85 10.26 6.62 -6.15
CA LYS A 85 10.22 6.54 -4.68
C LYS A 85 8.81 6.28 -4.22
N VAL A 86 8.67 5.54 -3.13
CA VAL A 86 7.38 5.16 -2.57
C VAL A 86 7.23 5.78 -1.19
N VAL A 87 6.17 6.55 -1.01
CA VAL A 87 5.77 7.12 0.29
C VAL A 87 4.52 6.40 0.77
N PHE A 88 4.48 6.05 2.04
CA PHE A 88 3.31 5.42 2.66
C PHE A 88 2.77 6.28 3.79
N SER A 89 1.48 6.61 3.73
CA SER A 89 0.77 7.34 4.79
C SER A 89 -0.02 6.42 5.68
N VAL A 90 0.18 6.58 6.99
CA VAL A 90 -0.56 5.91 8.06
C VAL A 90 -1.71 6.80 8.50
N PHE A 91 -2.93 6.26 8.49
CA PHE A 91 -4.16 6.93 8.89
C PHE A 91 -4.73 6.33 10.18
N GLU A 92 -5.75 6.98 10.73
CA GLU A 92 -6.64 6.40 11.75
C GLU A 92 -7.72 5.57 11.01
N ASP A 93 -7.28 4.46 10.38
CA ASP A 93 -8.11 3.61 9.53
C ASP A 93 -7.95 2.11 9.85
N ASP A 94 -7.63 1.81 11.11
CA ASP A 94 -7.39 0.45 11.59
C ASP A 94 -8.60 -0.45 11.34
N PHE A 95 -8.39 -1.57 10.65
CA PHE A 95 -9.37 -2.64 10.60
C PHE A 95 -9.22 -3.59 11.80
N LYS A 96 -10.32 -4.22 12.22
CA LYS A 96 -10.37 -5.03 13.44
C LYS A 96 -10.21 -6.51 13.17
N GLU A 97 -10.78 -6.98 12.07
CA GLU A 97 -10.80 -8.40 11.71
C GLU A 97 -9.54 -8.74 10.91
N SER A 98 -8.78 -9.71 11.38
CA SER A 98 -7.60 -10.18 10.65
C SER A 98 -7.98 -10.82 9.31
N PHE A 99 -7.11 -10.67 8.33
CA PHE A 99 -7.28 -11.26 7.00
C PHE A 99 -7.22 -12.80 7.04
N ASN A 100 -7.81 -13.42 6.03
CA ASN A 100 -7.83 -14.87 5.89
C ASN A 100 -6.43 -15.51 6.00
N ALA A 101 -6.35 -16.70 6.57
CA ALA A 101 -5.09 -17.43 6.74
C ALA A 101 -4.34 -17.68 5.41
N ASP A 102 -5.07 -17.75 4.28
CA ASP A 102 -4.48 -17.93 2.95
C ASP A 102 -3.98 -16.61 2.31
N PHE A 103 -4.23 -15.47 2.93
CA PHE A 103 -3.88 -14.16 2.39
C PHE A 103 -2.40 -14.08 1.99
N VAL A 104 -1.48 -14.51 2.84
CA VAL A 104 -0.04 -14.46 2.60
C VAL A 104 0.36 -15.26 1.35
N ASN A 105 -0.27 -16.42 1.12
CA ASN A 105 0.00 -17.22 -0.08
C ASN A 105 -0.44 -16.49 -1.36
N ARG A 106 -1.53 -15.74 -1.30
CA ARG A 106 -2.07 -14.97 -2.43
C ARG A 106 -1.23 -13.73 -2.80
N LEU A 107 -0.34 -13.27 -1.90
CA LEU A 107 0.62 -12.20 -2.21
C LEU A 107 1.74 -12.66 -3.14
N VAL A 108 2.04 -13.95 -3.15
CA VAL A 108 3.12 -14.52 -3.97
C VAL A 108 2.68 -14.57 -5.44
N LEU A 109 3.28 -13.71 -6.25
CA LEU A 109 3.07 -13.63 -7.69
C LEU A 109 4.40 -13.35 -8.39
N LYS A 110 4.39 -13.27 -9.73
CA LYS A 110 5.63 -13.03 -10.50
C LYS A 110 6.40 -11.83 -9.92
N GLY A 111 7.61 -12.07 -9.45
CA GLY A 111 8.48 -11.06 -8.84
C GLY A 111 8.39 -10.96 -7.32
N VAL A 112 7.31 -11.48 -6.69
CA VAL A 112 7.20 -11.60 -5.22
C VAL A 112 7.38 -13.06 -4.83
N THR A 113 8.33 -13.34 -3.98
CA THR A 113 8.65 -14.68 -3.54
C THR A 113 8.15 -14.93 -2.11
N LYS A 114 8.08 -16.22 -1.71
CA LYS A 114 7.76 -16.56 -0.32
C LYS A 114 8.72 -15.95 0.70
N LYS A 115 9.96 -15.65 0.30
CA LYS A 115 10.95 -15.01 1.18
C LYS A 115 10.58 -13.55 1.46
N ASP A 116 10.02 -12.85 0.47
CA ASP A 116 9.64 -11.44 0.60
C ASP A 116 8.49 -11.22 1.58
N VAL A 117 7.68 -12.25 1.82
CA VAL A 117 6.52 -12.24 2.73
C VAL A 117 6.68 -13.20 3.91
N ALA A 118 7.86 -13.81 4.10
CA ALA A 118 8.08 -14.84 5.11
C ALA A 118 7.90 -14.35 6.56
N HIS A 119 8.07 -13.05 6.80
CA HIS A 119 7.86 -12.43 8.10
C HIS A 119 6.38 -12.19 8.43
N LEU A 120 5.50 -12.22 7.43
CA LEU A 120 4.05 -12.14 7.65
C LEU A 120 3.54 -13.46 8.21
N LYS A 121 3.15 -13.44 9.48
CA LYS A 121 2.49 -14.59 10.11
C LYS A 121 0.98 -14.41 9.99
N ALA A 122 0.30 -15.43 9.47
CA ALA A 122 -1.16 -15.45 9.49
C ALA A 122 -1.67 -15.72 10.93
N PRO A 123 -2.80 -15.11 11.32
CA PRO A 123 -3.60 -14.15 10.57
C PRO A 123 -2.92 -12.78 10.50
N VAL A 124 -3.06 -12.08 9.35
CA VAL A 124 -2.48 -10.76 9.13
C VAL A 124 -3.45 -9.69 9.65
N ASP A 125 -3.04 -8.96 10.65
CA ASP A 125 -3.74 -7.81 11.21
C ASP A 125 -3.29 -6.48 10.57
N TYR A 126 -3.92 -5.40 10.98
CA TYR A 126 -3.63 -4.05 10.49
C TYR A 126 -2.15 -3.69 10.67
N ALA A 127 -1.62 -3.88 11.88
CA ALA A 127 -0.24 -3.51 12.18
C ALA A 127 0.76 -4.31 11.33
N THR A 128 0.55 -5.61 11.17
CA THR A 128 1.40 -6.46 10.34
C THR A 128 1.36 -6.03 8.87
N LEU A 129 0.19 -5.67 8.35
CA LEU A 129 0.04 -5.18 6.97
C LEU A 129 0.75 -3.84 6.76
N CYS A 130 0.58 -2.89 7.68
CA CYS A 130 1.23 -1.59 7.59
C CYS A 130 2.75 -1.68 7.75
N LYS A 131 3.26 -2.57 8.60
CA LYS A 131 4.70 -2.84 8.72
C LYS A 131 5.29 -3.37 7.41
N LEU A 132 4.57 -4.24 6.70
CA LEU A 132 4.97 -4.66 5.36
C LEU A 132 5.09 -3.46 4.41
N ALA A 133 4.13 -2.55 4.42
CA ALA A 133 4.21 -1.34 3.59
C ALA A 133 5.42 -0.48 3.94
N ILE A 134 5.69 -0.30 5.24
CA ILE A 134 6.84 0.45 5.75
C ILE A 134 8.14 -0.18 5.28
N ASP A 135 8.27 -1.51 5.30
CA ASP A 135 9.49 -2.21 4.86
C ASP A 135 9.88 -1.85 3.42
N TYR A 136 8.89 -1.69 2.55
CA TYR A 136 9.09 -1.42 1.13
C TYR A 136 8.91 0.04 0.72
N ALA A 137 8.50 0.94 1.62
CA ALA A 137 8.43 2.37 1.38
C ALA A 137 9.81 3.05 1.50
N ASP A 138 10.00 4.17 0.85
CA ASP A 138 11.19 5.03 0.94
C ASP A 138 10.99 6.16 1.98
N GLY A 139 9.73 6.50 2.30
CA GLY A 139 9.37 7.48 3.31
C GLY A 139 7.99 7.21 3.89
N ILE A 140 7.73 7.69 5.10
CA ILE A 140 6.47 7.47 5.83
C ILE A 140 5.89 8.80 6.26
N ILE A 141 4.56 8.94 6.18
CA ILE A 141 3.82 10.12 6.65
C ILE A 141 2.82 9.67 7.70
N GLN A 142 2.83 10.32 8.85
CA GLN A 142 1.73 10.24 9.81
C GLN A 142 0.63 11.18 9.34
N GLN A 143 -0.43 10.64 8.72
CA GLN A 143 -1.48 11.45 8.11
C GLN A 143 -2.55 11.91 9.09
N SER A 144 -2.87 11.09 10.10
CA SER A 144 -3.84 11.43 11.14
C SER A 144 -3.13 11.78 12.44
N GLU A 145 -3.75 12.66 13.24
CA GLU A 145 -3.24 13.03 14.57
C GLU A 145 -3.10 11.79 15.47
N LYS A 146 -4.13 10.94 15.42
CA LYS A 146 -4.14 9.64 16.08
C LYS A 146 -3.93 8.55 15.06
N VAL A 147 -2.99 7.68 15.29
CA VAL A 147 -2.68 6.52 14.45
C VAL A 147 -2.30 5.34 15.35
N ASN A 148 -2.21 4.17 14.77
CA ASN A 148 -1.74 2.99 15.47
C ASN A 148 -0.29 3.18 15.93
N GLU A 149 -0.07 3.25 17.25
CA GLU A 149 1.24 3.54 17.83
C GLU A 149 2.26 2.43 17.54
N GLU A 150 1.84 1.17 17.47
CA GLU A 150 2.72 0.06 17.13
C GLU A 150 3.30 0.21 15.71
N VAL A 151 2.48 0.71 14.78
CA VAL A 151 2.90 0.98 13.39
C VAL A 151 3.89 2.14 13.35
N MET A 152 3.60 3.23 14.06
CA MET A 152 4.48 4.40 14.07
C MET A 152 5.80 4.15 14.80
N GLU A 153 5.78 3.38 15.89
CA GLU A 153 7.02 2.99 16.56
C GLU A 153 7.90 2.13 15.64
N TYR A 154 7.29 1.20 14.89
CA TYR A 154 8.01 0.43 13.87
C TYR A 154 8.59 1.33 12.76
N ALA A 155 7.83 2.32 12.32
CA ALA A 155 8.30 3.29 11.33
C ALA A 155 9.53 4.07 11.86
N ARG A 156 9.50 4.55 13.11
CA ARG A 156 10.61 5.26 13.73
C ARG A 156 11.87 4.38 13.85
N GLN A 157 11.69 3.10 14.17
CA GLN A 157 12.79 2.14 14.24
C GLN A 157 13.37 1.77 12.90
N SER A 158 12.64 1.96 11.81
CA SER A 158 13.10 1.65 10.45
C SER A 158 14.26 2.55 9.97
N GLY A 159 14.46 3.71 10.59
CA GLY A 159 15.46 4.71 10.20
C GLY A 159 15.15 5.45 8.88
N LYS A 160 13.96 5.25 8.33
CA LYS A 160 13.52 5.93 7.10
C LYS A 160 13.04 7.36 7.40
N PRO A 161 13.02 8.26 6.41
CA PRO A 161 12.41 9.58 6.58
C PRO A 161 10.96 9.47 7.03
N ILE A 162 10.59 10.26 8.03
CA ILE A 162 9.21 10.36 8.54
C ILE A 162 8.79 11.82 8.51
N LEU A 163 7.58 12.08 8.02
CA LEU A 163 6.84 13.31 8.24
C LEU A 163 5.81 13.04 9.33
N GLU A 164 6.03 13.62 10.50
CA GLU A 164 5.05 13.57 11.61
C GLU A 164 3.81 14.37 11.24
N TYR A 165 2.71 14.13 11.97
CA TYR A 165 1.42 14.76 11.70
C TYR A 165 1.52 16.28 11.48
N GLN A 166 0.84 16.75 10.45
CA GLN A 166 0.72 18.15 10.10
C GLN A 166 -0.74 18.57 10.11
N THR A 167 -1.02 19.82 10.52
CA THR A 167 -2.37 20.36 10.39
C THR A 167 -2.73 20.57 8.92
N PRO A 168 -4.03 20.64 8.57
CA PRO A 168 -4.45 20.87 7.18
C PRO A 168 -3.80 22.10 6.53
N GLU A 169 -3.52 23.15 7.33
CA GLU A 169 -2.93 24.40 6.86
C GLU A 169 -1.45 24.26 6.46
N THR A 170 -0.71 23.38 7.13
CA THR A 170 0.73 23.19 6.91
C THR A 170 1.05 21.96 6.08
N PHE A 171 0.09 21.04 5.92
CA PHE A 171 0.31 19.74 5.32
C PHE A 171 0.86 19.82 3.89
N ALA A 172 0.30 20.67 3.05
CA ALA A 172 0.69 20.75 1.64
C ALA A 172 2.17 21.13 1.47
N ASP A 173 2.62 22.16 2.19
CA ASP A 173 3.99 22.65 2.11
C ASP A 173 4.96 21.63 2.73
N ALA A 174 4.64 21.12 3.91
CA ALA A 174 5.45 20.09 4.57
C ALA A 174 5.56 18.79 3.74
N CYS A 175 4.49 18.42 3.05
CA CYS A 175 4.46 17.24 2.19
C CYS A 175 5.37 17.44 0.95
N ASN A 176 5.35 18.62 0.34
CA ASN A 176 6.23 18.93 -0.78
C ASN A 176 7.71 18.87 -0.38
N GLU A 177 8.08 19.51 0.73
CA GLU A 177 9.45 19.44 1.27
C GLU A 177 9.86 18.00 1.61
N PHE A 178 8.91 17.21 2.11
CA PHE A 178 9.15 15.81 2.43
C PHE A 178 9.38 14.96 1.18
N TYR A 179 8.64 15.20 0.09
CA TYR A 179 8.86 14.50 -1.18
C TYR A 179 10.26 14.80 -1.74
N ASP A 180 10.69 16.06 -1.72
CA ASP A 180 12.03 16.44 -2.15
C ASP A 180 13.09 15.72 -1.32
N LYS A 181 12.93 15.68 0.00
CA LYS A 181 13.81 14.94 0.91
C LYS A 181 13.86 13.43 0.60
N VAL A 182 12.72 12.80 0.33
CA VAL A 182 12.66 11.38 -0.03
C VAL A 182 13.28 11.14 -1.39
N TRP A 183 13.07 12.04 -2.34
CA TRP A 183 13.65 11.95 -3.67
C TRP A 183 15.19 12.03 -3.64
N GLU A 184 15.75 12.94 -2.84
CA GLU A 184 17.19 13.11 -2.69
C GLU A 184 17.88 11.97 -1.92
N THR A 185 17.12 11.14 -1.22
CA THR A 185 17.69 10.00 -0.49
C THR A 185 18.20 8.97 -1.49
N GLU A 186 19.53 8.74 -1.50
CA GLU A 186 20.14 7.72 -2.36
C GLU A 186 19.57 6.33 -2.08
N GLN A 187 19.36 5.56 -3.15
CA GLN A 187 19.03 4.15 -3.01
C GLN A 187 20.29 3.43 -2.47
N LYS A 188 20.24 3.03 -1.22
CA LYS A 188 21.26 2.17 -0.62
C LYS A 188 21.07 0.72 -1.02
#